data_7f666643949c96570ef3967307f522ef
#
_entry.id   7f666643949c96570ef3967307f522ef
#
_cell.length_a   1.000
_cell.length_b   1.000
_cell.length_c   1.000
_cell.angle_alpha   90.00
_cell.angle_beta   90.00
_cell.angle_gamma   90.00
#
_symmetry.space_group_name_H-M   'P 1'
#
loop_
_entity.id
_entity.type
_entity.pdbx_description
1 polymer ?
#
loop_
_entity_poly.entity_id
_entity_poly.type
_entity_poly.pdbx_seq_one_letter_code
_entity_poly.pdbx_strand_id
1 'polypeptide(L)'
;MAAPPETASPLPQTEAVASAKPARASAFRALRHRNYRLYFFGQLTSLAGTWMQSAAQAWLVLKLTNSSMMLGVVSFAQFLPILLVGLFAGVVIDRIDRRHMLIGTQTLLMLSAFILAALTLTGAVRVEHVIALAAFNGTVGSFDMPGRQSFVVEMVGYDDLANAIALNSMMFNGARMLGPAAAGLLIAWLGTGMCFFINGVSFLAVIWSLWQMNIAPREISFSEARMLAQLREGLAYVWRHRPIFWQMVLAAVSNGFGYQYLVLIPIFAQNVLHGGARYYGFLVAIQGLGSVMGAATLARRVTSSGIRNNLIIGLFASAVGIVIFGFSAWLPLSLLMQMIIGAGLTNFRASNTRSSNCSSTTTCAAA
;
A
#
# COMPACT_ATOMS: atom_id res chain seq x y z
N MET A 1 -35.47 15.68 -66.84
CA MET A 1 -35.61 14.28 -66.41
C MET A 1 -34.37 13.95 -65.59
N ALA A 2 -34.45 14.22 -64.25
CA ALA A 2 -33.34 14.07 -63.34
C ALA A 2 -33.53 12.74 -62.58
N ALA A 3 -32.48 11.94 -62.49
CA ALA A 3 -32.49 10.65 -61.81
C ALA A 3 -32.54 10.84 -60.25
N PRO A 4 -33.20 9.95 -59.51
CA PRO A 4 -33.28 10.05 -58.06
C PRO A 4 -31.96 9.62 -57.42
N PRO A 5 -31.61 10.13 -56.19
CA PRO A 5 -30.41 9.79 -55.52
C PRO A 5 -30.41 8.36 -54.96
N GLU A 6 -29.30 7.66 -55.10
CA GLU A 6 -29.00 6.34 -54.56
C GLU A 6 -29.17 6.33 -53.02
N THR A 7 -29.98 5.40 -52.56
CA THR A 7 -30.19 5.09 -51.15
C THR A 7 -28.92 4.52 -50.55
N ALA A 8 -28.30 5.24 -49.59
CA ALA A 8 -27.20 4.79 -48.78
C ALA A 8 -27.58 3.48 -48.06
N SER A 9 -26.79 2.45 -48.26
CA SER A 9 -26.90 1.18 -47.56
C SER A 9 -26.66 1.38 -46.06
N PRO A 10 -27.43 0.74 -45.16
CA PRO A 10 -27.25 0.84 -43.73
C PRO A 10 -25.90 0.20 -43.33
N LEU A 11 -25.16 0.92 -42.49
CA LEU A 11 -23.92 0.43 -41.83
C LEU A 11 -24.21 -0.91 -41.15
N PRO A 12 -23.26 -1.86 -41.15
CA PRO A 12 -23.45 -3.13 -40.50
C PRO A 12 -23.67 -2.89 -38.98
N GLN A 13 -24.80 -3.41 -38.54
CA GLN A 13 -25.24 -3.36 -37.16
C GLN A 13 -24.20 -4.04 -36.27
N THR A 14 -23.83 -3.35 -35.20
CA THR A 14 -23.00 -3.77 -34.10
C THR A 14 -23.71 -4.86 -33.28
N GLU A 15 -23.92 -6.02 -33.88
CA GLU A 15 -24.34 -7.26 -33.20
C GLU A 15 -23.12 -8.16 -33.09
N ALA A 16 -22.37 -8.11 -31.99
CA ALA A 16 -21.53 -9.19 -31.44
C ALA A 16 -20.67 -8.71 -30.25
N VAL A 17 -21.18 -7.86 -29.36
CA VAL A 17 -20.57 -7.70 -28.04
C VAL A 17 -21.61 -7.99 -26.96
N ALA A 18 -22.38 -9.04 -27.16
CA ALA A 18 -23.25 -9.55 -26.12
C ALA A 18 -22.87 -10.99 -25.80
N SER A 19 -22.60 -11.25 -24.53
CA SER A 19 -22.53 -12.59 -23.94
C SER A 19 -21.21 -13.36 -24.04
N ALA A 20 -20.12 -12.75 -23.62
CA ALA A 20 -19.12 -13.56 -22.91
C ALA A 20 -19.60 -13.68 -21.45
N LYS A 21 -20.26 -14.80 -21.09
CA LYS A 21 -20.46 -15.21 -19.70
C LYS A 21 -19.11 -15.01 -18.99
N PRO A 22 -19.05 -14.35 -17.81
CA PRO A 22 -17.81 -14.29 -17.07
C PRO A 22 -17.46 -15.75 -16.73
N ALA A 23 -16.54 -16.36 -17.47
CA ALA A 23 -15.91 -17.58 -17.06
C ALA A 23 -15.47 -17.32 -15.61
N ARG A 24 -15.80 -18.24 -14.70
CA ARG A 24 -15.33 -18.18 -13.30
C ARG A 24 -13.82 -18.03 -13.35
N ALA A 25 -13.36 -16.78 -13.41
CA ALA A 25 -11.95 -16.46 -13.48
C ALA A 25 -11.35 -16.96 -12.18
N SER A 26 -10.46 -17.93 -12.26
CA SER A 26 -9.72 -18.44 -11.11
C SER A 26 -9.12 -17.23 -10.37
N ALA A 27 -9.40 -17.12 -9.07
CA ALA A 27 -8.88 -16.03 -8.22
C ALA A 27 -7.35 -15.88 -8.31
N PHE A 28 -6.67 -16.88 -8.83
CA PHE A 28 -5.20 -16.98 -8.96
C PHE A 28 -4.72 -16.99 -10.42
N ARG A 29 -5.50 -16.44 -11.36
CA ARG A 29 -5.20 -16.49 -12.79
C ARG A 29 -3.86 -15.82 -13.13
N ALA A 30 -3.53 -14.68 -12.51
CA ALA A 30 -2.26 -14.00 -12.72
C ALA A 30 -1.02 -14.82 -12.29
N LEU A 31 -1.16 -15.76 -11.34
CA LEU A 31 -0.05 -16.66 -10.96
C LEU A 31 0.32 -17.69 -12.03
N ARG A 32 -0.45 -17.83 -13.13
CA ARG A 32 -0.07 -18.64 -14.29
C ARG A 32 1.11 -18.02 -15.03
N HIS A 33 1.26 -16.70 -14.99
CA HIS A 33 2.42 -16.01 -15.56
C HIS A 33 3.65 -16.30 -14.68
N ARG A 34 4.68 -16.96 -15.27
CA ARG A 34 5.90 -17.35 -14.54
C ARG A 34 6.57 -16.17 -13.85
N ASN A 35 6.72 -15.04 -14.54
CA ASN A 35 7.35 -13.84 -14.00
C ASN A 35 6.56 -13.26 -12.82
N TYR A 36 5.23 -13.17 -12.95
CA TYR A 36 4.39 -12.68 -11.86
C TYR A 36 4.38 -13.62 -10.64
N ARG A 37 4.42 -14.94 -10.85
CA ARG A 37 4.53 -15.93 -9.78
C ARG A 37 5.84 -15.78 -8.99
N LEU A 38 6.97 -15.61 -9.68
CA LEU A 38 8.26 -15.33 -9.04
C LEU A 38 8.22 -14.04 -8.24
N TYR A 39 7.69 -12.97 -8.84
CA TYR A 39 7.49 -11.70 -8.18
C TYR A 39 6.63 -11.82 -6.92
N PHE A 40 5.49 -12.49 -7.03
CA PHE A 40 4.51 -12.60 -5.94
C PHE A 40 5.12 -13.24 -4.69
N PHE A 41 5.79 -14.37 -4.83
CA PHE A 41 6.39 -15.07 -3.68
C PHE A 41 7.62 -14.35 -3.12
N GLY A 42 8.49 -13.82 -3.98
CA GLY A 42 9.62 -13.01 -3.55
C GLY A 42 9.17 -11.76 -2.80
N GLN A 43 8.20 -11.05 -3.37
CA GLN A 43 7.67 -9.82 -2.80
C GLN A 43 6.87 -10.06 -1.52
N LEU A 44 6.12 -11.16 -1.40
CA LEU A 44 5.40 -11.53 -0.17
C LEU A 44 6.37 -11.67 1.01
N THR A 45 7.48 -12.38 0.79
CA THR A 45 8.50 -12.58 1.81
C THR A 45 9.15 -11.26 2.23
N SER A 46 9.57 -10.43 1.26
CA SER A 46 10.18 -9.12 1.52
C SER A 46 9.21 -8.15 2.18
N LEU A 47 7.96 -8.15 1.76
CA LEU A 47 6.95 -7.25 2.31
C LEU A 47 6.58 -7.60 3.76
N ALA A 48 6.51 -8.90 4.09
CA ALA A 48 6.32 -9.35 5.48
C ALA A 48 7.50 -8.90 6.36
N GLY A 49 8.74 -9.04 5.88
CA GLY A 49 9.93 -8.52 6.53
C GLY A 49 9.90 -6.99 6.72
N THR A 50 9.48 -6.25 5.71
CA THR A 50 9.38 -4.79 5.76
C THR A 50 8.37 -4.31 6.81
N TRP A 51 7.19 -4.93 6.90
CA TRP A 51 6.21 -4.62 7.94
C TRP A 51 6.69 -5.01 9.34
N MET A 52 7.41 -6.14 9.44
CA MET A 52 8.08 -6.56 10.67
C MET A 52 9.14 -5.52 11.11
N GLN A 53 9.99 -5.07 10.19
CA GLN A 53 10.98 -4.03 10.45
C GLN A 53 10.33 -2.72 10.89
N SER A 54 9.26 -2.28 10.24
CA SER A 54 8.56 -1.05 10.59
C SER A 54 8.06 -1.09 12.04
N ALA A 55 7.51 -2.21 12.48
CA ALA A 55 7.08 -2.41 13.85
C ALA A 55 8.27 -2.44 14.83
N ALA A 56 9.33 -3.15 14.49
CA ALA A 56 10.55 -3.22 15.31
C ALA A 56 11.24 -1.85 15.40
N GLN A 57 11.26 -1.06 14.34
CA GLN A 57 11.83 0.29 14.32
C GLN A 57 11.05 1.24 15.23
N ALA A 58 9.72 1.22 15.19
CA ALA A 58 8.88 2.03 16.09
C ALA A 58 9.13 1.64 17.56
N TRP A 59 9.23 0.34 17.85
CA TRP A 59 9.58 -0.15 19.19
C TRP A 59 10.99 0.26 19.62
N LEU A 60 11.98 0.17 18.73
CA LEU A 60 13.35 0.59 19.01
C LEU A 60 13.43 2.09 19.35
N VAL A 61 12.77 2.94 18.56
CA VAL A 61 12.71 4.40 18.83
C VAL A 61 12.09 4.68 20.19
N LEU A 62 11.00 4.01 20.53
CA LEU A 62 10.38 4.15 21.84
C LEU A 62 11.35 3.72 22.97
N LYS A 63 12.05 2.59 22.80
CA LYS A 63 13.02 2.09 23.78
C LYS A 63 14.21 3.02 23.97
N LEU A 64 14.69 3.67 22.89
CA LEU A 64 15.83 4.59 22.95
C LEU A 64 15.49 5.95 23.56
N THR A 65 14.26 6.46 23.33
CA THR A 65 13.93 7.86 23.62
C THR A 65 12.80 8.03 24.63
N ASN A 66 11.98 7.01 24.82
CA ASN A 66 10.73 7.05 25.60
C ASN A 66 9.81 8.25 25.20
N SER A 67 9.85 8.66 23.94
CA SER A 67 9.20 9.87 23.45
C SER A 67 8.27 9.59 22.25
N SER A 68 7.01 9.98 22.38
CA SER A 68 6.05 9.98 21.27
C SER A 68 6.45 10.94 20.16
N MET A 69 7.07 12.04 20.52
CA MET A 69 7.54 13.03 19.54
C MET A 69 8.61 12.43 18.62
N MET A 70 9.52 11.63 19.13
CA MET A 70 10.57 10.98 18.33
C MET A 70 10.00 9.92 17.37
N LEU A 71 8.94 9.22 17.74
CA LEU A 71 8.21 8.36 16.80
C LEU A 71 7.63 9.19 15.64
N GLY A 72 7.08 10.35 15.93
CA GLY A 72 6.61 11.30 14.92
C GLY A 72 7.73 11.81 14.01
N VAL A 73 8.88 12.19 14.59
CA VAL A 73 10.06 12.69 13.85
C VAL A 73 10.60 11.61 12.89
N VAL A 74 10.75 10.37 13.34
CA VAL A 74 11.20 9.25 12.49
C VAL A 74 10.20 8.99 11.36
N SER A 75 8.90 8.99 11.66
CA SER A 75 7.85 8.84 10.64
C SER A 75 7.89 9.99 9.65
N PHE A 76 8.02 11.22 10.11
CA PHE A 76 8.14 12.40 9.25
C PHE A 76 9.39 12.31 8.36
N ALA A 77 10.53 11.93 8.92
CA ALA A 77 11.77 11.74 8.16
C ALA A 77 11.63 10.68 7.05
N GLN A 78 10.82 9.66 7.26
CA GLN A 78 10.53 8.64 6.25
C GLN A 78 9.57 9.13 5.18
N PHE A 79 8.49 9.85 5.55
CA PHE A 79 7.46 10.25 4.60
C PHE A 79 7.77 11.54 3.84
N LEU A 80 8.56 12.44 4.42
CA LEU A 80 8.94 13.71 3.77
C LEU A 80 9.66 13.50 2.42
N PRO A 81 10.68 12.62 2.30
CA PRO A 81 11.30 12.34 1.01
C PRO A 81 10.31 11.73 0.00
N ILE A 82 9.38 10.88 0.45
CA ILE A 82 8.35 10.31 -0.44
C ILE A 82 7.49 11.42 -1.04
N LEU A 83 7.13 12.43 -0.25
CA LEU A 83 6.35 13.57 -0.73
C LEU A 83 7.14 14.44 -1.72
N LEU A 84 8.39 14.76 -1.40
CA LEU A 84 9.23 15.68 -2.20
C LEU A 84 9.77 15.01 -3.46
N VAL A 85 10.29 13.80 -3.35
CA VAL A 85 10.95 13.07 -4.45
C VAL A 85 9.93 12.32 -5.29
N GLY A 86 8.82 11.85 -4.70
CA GLY A 86 7.80 11.06 -5.38
C GLY A 86 7.18 11.75 -6.60
N LEU A 87 7.09 13.09 -6.58
CA LEU A 87 6.63 13.88 -7.72
C LEU A 87 7.57 13.74 -8.94
N PHE A 88 8.86 13.59 -8.71
CA PHE A 88 9.89 13.45 -9.75
C PHE A 88 10.19 11.99 -10.10
N ALA A 89 9.91 11.07 -9.16
CA ALA A 89 10.20 9.66 -9.30
C ALA A 89 9.52 9.04 -10.52
N GLY A 90 8.28 9.44 -10.84
CA GLY A 90 7.55 8.95 -12.00
C GLY A 90 8.30 9.14 -13.32
N VAL A 91 8.91 10.33 -13.51
CA VAL A 91 9.70 10.65 -14.72
C VAL A 91 10.94 9.78 -14.84
N VAL A 92 11.63 9.60 -13.71
CA VAL A 92 12.85 8.78 -13.67
C VAL A 92 12.51 7.31 -13.96
N ILE A 93 11.40 6.80 -13.42
CA ILE A 93 10.92 5.43 -13.62
C ILE A 93 10.58 5.15 -15.09
N ASP A 94 10.04 6.14 -15.80
CA ASP A 94 9.70 5.98 -17.21
C ASP A 94 10.93 5.96 -18.13
N ARG A 95 12.10 6.40 -17.63
CA ARG A 95 13.37 6.49 -18.37
C ARG A 95 14.36 5.35 -18.07
N ILE A 96 14.06 4.51 -17.09
CA ILE A 96 14.96 3.45 -16.64
C ILE A 96 14.28 2.10 -16.81
N ASP A 97 15.04 1.06 -17.10
CA ASP A 97 14.57 -0.30 -17.03
C ASP A 97 14.06 -0.61 -15.62
N ARG A 98 12.77 -0.91 -15.51
CA ARG A 98 12.09 -1.07 -14.23
C ARG A 98 12.64 -2.24 -13.43
N ARG A 99 13.07 -3.32 -14.10
CA ARG A 99 13.66 -4.49 -13.44
C ARG A 99 14.98 -4.12 -12.76
N HIS A 100 15.89 -3.45 -13.48
CA HIS A 100 17.19 -3.01 -12.95
C HIS A 100 17.01 -1.98 -11.83
N MET A 101 16.09 -1.04 -12.01
CA MET A 101 15.75 -0.08 -10.98
C MET A 101 15.23 -0.75 -9.71
N LEU A 102 14.32 -1.74 -9.82
CA LEU A 102 13.81 -2.48 -8.67
C LEU A 102 14.90 -3.30 -7.98
N ILE A 103 15.81 -3.95 -8.72
CA ILE A 103 16.97 -4.64 -8.12
C ILE A 103 17.82 -3.64 -7.33
N GLY A 104 18.08 -2.46 -7.89
CA GLY A 104 18.83 -1.40 -7.22
C GLY A 104 18.14 -0.91 -5.93
N THR A 105 16.85 -0.56 -6.00
CA THR A 105 16.10 -0.08 -4.83
C THR A 105 16.00 -1.15 -3.73
N GLN A 106 15.73 -2.41 -4.09
CA GLN A 106 15.69 -3.52 -3.12
C GLN A 106 17.06 -3.78 -2.49
N THR A 107 18.14 -3.64 -3.25
CA THR A 107 19.52 -3.77 -2.71
C THR A 107 19.84 -2.64 -1.73
N LEU A 108 19.45 -1.41 -2.05
CA LEU A 108 19.66 -0.26 -1.13
C LEU A 108 18.85 -0.42 0.17
N LEU A 109 17.59 -0.89 0.08
CA LEU A 109 16.76 -1.17 1.25
C LEU A 109 17.33 -2.32 2.08
N MET A 110 17.86 -3.36 1.43
CA MET A 110 18.56 -4.49 2.08
C MET A 110 19.77 -4.00 2.88
N LEU A 111 20.61 -3.18 2.26
CA LEU A 111 21.80 -2.62 2.92
C LEU A 111 21.42 -1.75 4.12
N SER A 112 20.40 -0.91 3.97
CA SER A 112 19.85 -0.11 5.07
C SER A 112 19.37 -0.98 6.23
N ALA A 113 18.68 -2.09 5.94
CA ALA A 113 18.22 -3.04 6.94
C ALA A 113 19.40 -3.72 7.68
N PHE A 114 20.45 -4.14 6.96
CA PHE A 114 21.64 -4.73 7.57
C PHE A 114 22.45 -3.71 8.39
N ILE A 115 22.55 -2.45 7.93
CA ILE A 115 23.21 -1.39 8.73
C ILE A 115 22.44 -1.19 10.03
N LEU A 116 21.10 -1.09 9.98
CA LEU A 116 20.29 -0.91 11.18
C LEU A 116 20.39 -2.14 12.11
N ALA A 117 20.44 -3.36 11.54
CA ALA A 117 20.65 -4.59 12.29
C ALA A 117 22.01 -4.59 13.01
N ALA A 118 23.09 -4.27 12.29
CA ALA A 118 24.44 -4.23 12.85
C ALA A 118 24.55 -3.21 13.98
N LEU A 119 24.07 -1.98 13.78
CA LEU A 119 24.06 -0.94 14.81
C LEU A 119 23.26 -1.37 16.05
N THR A 120 22.14 -2.06 15.85
CA THR A 120 21.27 -2.48 16.94
C THR A 120 21.85 -3.67 17.70
N LEU A 121 22.43 -4.66 17.01
CA LEU A 121 23.03 -5.84 17.61
C LEU A 121 24.34 -5.53 18.38
N THR A 122 25.10 -4.55 17.88
CA THR A 122 26.33 -4.07 18.56
C THR A 122 26.04 -3.09 19.69
N GLY A 123 24.79 -2.64 19.87
CA GLY A 123 24.44 -1.64 20.88
C GLY A 123 24.85 -0.20 20.51
N ALA A 124 25.43 0.02 19.33
CA ALA A 124 25.88 1.35 18.86
C ALA A 124 24.75 2.21 18.26
N VAL A 125 23.52 1.68 18.21
CA VAL A 125 22.39 2.38 17.63
C VAL A 125 22.02 3.62 18.43
N ARG A 126 21.80 4.75 17.71
CA ARG A 126 21.28 6.02 18.26
C ARG A 126 20.05 6.42 17.44
N VAL A 127 19.22 7.31 18.00
CA VAL A 127 18.02 7.77 17.32
C VAL A 127 18.34 8.50 16.01
N GLU A 128 19.46 9.21 15.94
CA GLU A 128 19.93 9.91 14.76
C GLU A 128 20.20 8.94 13.60
N HIS A 129 20.77 7.76 13.87
CA HIS A 129 20.97 6.71 12.88
C HIS A 129 19.63 6.21 12.33
N VAL A 130 18.62 6.05 13.21
CA VAL A 130 17.28 5.61 12.81
C VAL A 130 16.61 6.67 11.94
N ILE A 131 16.71 7.97 12.29
CA ILE A 131 16.18 9.09 11.51
C ILE A 131 16.83 9.13 10.12
N ALA A 132 18.17 9.03 10.04
CA ALA A 132 18.89 9.08 8.78
C ALA A 132 18.50 7.90 7.85
N LEU A 133 18.44 6.68 8.40
CA LEU A 133 18.04 5.50 7.66
C LEU A 133 16.55 5.55 7.27
N ALA A 134 15.68 6.14 8.08
CA ALA A 134 14.28 6.36 7.74
C ALA A 134 14.13 7.32 6.55
N ALA A 135 14.86 8.44 6.55
CA ALA A 135 14.90 9.38 5.43
C ALA A 135 15.44 8.73 4.14
N PHE A 136 16.52 7.95 4.28
CA PHE A 136 17.08 7.18 3.17
C PHE A 136 16.06 6.17 2.60
N ASN A 137 15.42 5.40 3.47
CA ASN A 137 14.38 4.43 3.06
C ASN A 137 13.18 5.12 2.41
N GLY A 138 12.79 6.31 2.88
CA GLY A 138 11.77 7.14 2.26
C GLY A 138 12.16 7.57 0.83
N THR A 139 13.40 8.02 0.66
CA THR A 139 13.94 8.41 -0.65
C THR A 139 13.93 7.23 -1.64
N VAL A 140 14.47 6.09 -1.24
CA VAL A 140 14.47 4.87 -2.07
C VAL A 140 13.05 4.39 -2.35
N GLY A 141 12.16 4.45 -1.35
CA GLY A 141 10.76 4.06 -1.44
C GLY A 141 9.95 4.90 -2.43
N SER A 142 10.37 6.16 -2.67
CA SER A 142 9.77 7.05 -3.67
C SER A 142 9.85 6.49 -5.09
N PHE A 143 10.89 5.73 -5.40
CA PHE A 143 11.08 5.06 -6.70
C PHE A 143 10.53 3.64 -6.68
N ASP A 144 10.72 2.91 -5.59
CA ASP A 144 10.39 1.52 -5.47
C ASP A 144 8.88 1.25 -5.60
N MET A 145 8.05 2.02 -4.90
CA MET A 145 6.60 1.79 -4.86
C MET A 145 5.91 2.01 -6.22
N PRO A 146 6.09 3.15 -6.92
CA PRO A 146 5.48 3.33 -8.24
C PRO A 146 6.15 2.44 -9.31
N GLY A 147 7.44 2.15 -9.17
CA GLY A 147 8.14 1.22 -10.05
C GLY A 147 7.53 -0.18 -10.01
N ARG A 148 7.23 -0.71 -8.83
CA ARG A 148 6.55 -2.00 -8.66
C ARG A 148 5.16 -2.01 -9.30
N GLN A 149 4.37 -0.95 -9.11
CA GLN A 149 3.03 -0.87 -9.69
C GLN A 149 3.05 -0.90 -11.21
N SER A 150 3.97 -0.14 -11.82
CA SER A 150 4.16 -0.12 -13.27
C SER A 150 4.70 -1.45 -13.81
N PHE A 151 5.54 -2.14 -13.05
CA PHE A 151 6.15 -3.41 -13.45
C PHE A 151 5.15 -4.58 -13.47
N VAL A 152 4.08 -4.53 -12.67
CA VAL A 152 3.03 -5.56 -12.68
C VAL A 152 2.39 -5.69 -14.06
N VAL A 153 2.14 -4.58 -14.75
CA VAL A 153 1.54 -4.58 -16.09
C VAL A 153 2.43 -5.32 -17.10
N GLU A 154 3.75 -5.15 -16.99
CA GLU A 154 4.73 -5.81 -17.87
C GLU A 154 4.78 -7.34 -17.66
N MET A 155 4.43 -7.81 -16.45
CA MET A 155 4.46 -9.23 -16.12
C MET A 155 3.19 -10.00 -16.53
N VAL A 156 2.02 -9.36 -16.50
CA VAL A 156 0.72 -10.04 -16.68
C VAL A 156 -0.08 -9.55 -17.89
N GLY A 157 0.32 -8.41 -18.49
CA GLY A 157 -0.46 -7.75 -19.53
C GLY A 157 -1.75 -7.12 -18.97
N TYR A 158 -2.56 -6.55 -19.88
CA TYR A 158 -3.80 -5.87 -19.48
C TYR A 158 -4.93 -6.84 -19.13
N ASP A 159 -4.98 -8.04 -19.70
CA ASP A 159 -6.07 -9.02 -19.52
C ASP A 159 -6.14 -9.57 -18.09
N ASP A 160 -4.99 -9.79 -17.46
CA ASP A 160 -4.88 -10.33 -16.10
C ASP A 160 -4.54 -9.27 -15.05
N LEU A 161 -4.43 -7.99 -15.45
CA LEU A 161 -4.02 -6.88 -14.57
C LEU A 161 -4.96 -6.73 -13.35
N ALA A 162 -6.26 -6.81 -13.55
CA ALA A 162 -7.23 -6.69 -12.45
C ALA A 162 -7.04 -7.80 -11.40
N ASN A 163 -6.73 -9.02 -11.84
CA ASN A 163 -6.45 -10.15 -10.96
C ASN A 163 -5.11 -9.97 -10.22
N ALA A 164 -4.08 -9.48 -10.91
CA ALA A 164 -2.78 -9.19 -10.31
C ALA A 164 -2.88 -8.06 -9.25
N ILE A 165 -3.65 -7.01 -9.50
CA ILE A 165 -3.91 -5.94 -8.52
C ILE A 165 -4.62 -6.50 -7.28
N ALA A 166 -5.62 -7.38 -7.46
CA ALA A 166 -6.30 -8.01 -6.34
C ALA A 166 -5.36 -8.87 -5.49
N LEU A 167 -4.49 -9.67 -6.14
CA LEU A 167 -3.47 -10.49 -5.47
C LEU A 167 -2.42 -9.63 -4.75
N ASN A 168 -1.97 -8.53 -5.37
CA ASN A 168 -1.05 -7.57 -4.73
C ASN A 168 -1.69 -6.93 -3.48
N SER A 169 -2.97 -6.59 -3.55
CA SER A 169 -3.70 -6.05 -2.40
C SER A 169 -3.82 -7.07 -1.27
N MET A 170 -4.07 -8.35 -1.62
CA MET A 170 -4.12 -9.45 -0.65
C MET A 170 -2.74 -9.66 0.01
N MET A 171 -1.68 -9.68 -0.79
CA MET A 171 -0.30 -9.81 -0.32
C MET A 171 0.08 -8.66 0.64
N PHE A 172 -0.21 -7.41 0.26
CA PHE A 172 0.08 -6.24 1.08
C PHE A 172 -0.66 -6.27 2.43
N ASN A 173 -1.96 -6.58 2.43
CA ASN A 173 -2.74 -6.65 3.67
C ASN A 173 -2.34 -7.85 4.53
N GLY A 174 -2.04 -9.00 3.91
CA GLY A 174 -1.53 -10.18 4.62
C GLY A 174 -0.18 -9.91 5.30
N ALA A 175 0.76 -9.30 4.58
CA ALA A 175 2.06 -8.91 5.12
C ALA A 175 1.93 -7.88 6.26
N ARG A 176 1.03 -6.90 6.11
CA ARG A 176 0.74 -5.89 7.13
C ARG A 176 0.13 -6.50 8.41
N MET A 177 -0.60 -7.61 8.29
CA MET A 177 -1.13 -8.35 9.44
C MET A 177 -0.05 -9.21 10.10
N LEU A 178 0.68 -10.00 9.30
CA LEU A 178 1.62 -11.00 9.79
C LEU A 178 2.96 -10.40 10.26
N GLY A 179 3.44 -9.35 9.57
CA GLY A 179 4.72 -8.71 9.88
C GLY A 179 4.83 -8.21 11.32
N PRO A 180 3.93 -7.32 11.77
CA PRO A 180 3.96 -6.83 13.15
C PRO A 180 3.68 -7.90 14.21
N ALA A 181 2.85 -8.92 13.90
CA ALA A 181 2.65 -10.06 14.78
C ALA A 181 3.97 -10.83 15.00
N ALA A 182 4.66 -11.12 13.89
CA ALA A 182 5.99 -11.73 13.93
C ALA A 182 7.00 -10.84 14.69
N ALA A 183 6.97 -9.51 14.44
CA ALA A 183 7.81 -8.56 15.16
C ALA A 183 7.61 -8.62 16.68
N GLY A 184 6.36 -8.61 17.15
CA GLY A 184 6.05 -8.67 18.59
C GLY A 184 6.64 -9.90 19.26
N LEU A 185 6.58 -11.06 18.62
CA LEU A 185 7.16 -12.30 19.12
C LEU A 185 8.69 -12.29 19.05
N LEU A 186 9.26 -11.92 17.91
CA LEU A 186 10.70 -11.90 17.70
C LEU A 186 11.40 -10.87 18.58
N ILE A 187 10.81 -9.69 18.78
CA ILE A 187 11.36 -8.67 19.70
C ILE A 187 11.44 -9.22 21.12
N ALA A 188 10.40 -9.94 21.57
CA ALA A 188 10.37 -10.51 22.91
C ALA A 188 11.42 -11.60 23.13
N TRP A 189 11.81 -12.35 22.09
CA TRP A 189 12.74 -13.47 22.20
C TRP A 189 14.17 -13.13 21.79
N LEU A 190 14.34 -12.39 20.71
CA LEU A 190 15.62 -12.16 20.05
C LEU A 190 16.01 -10.68 19.95
N GLY A 191 15.11 -9.78 20.37
CA GLY A 191 15.32 -8.35 20.27
C GLY A 191 15.04 -7.75 18.88
N THR A 192 15.08 -6.41 18.82
CA THR A 192 14.78 -5.65 17.59
C THR A 192 15.79 -5.86 16.48
N GLY A 193 17.07 -6.06 16.81
CA GLY A 193 18.15 -6.25 15.83
C GLY A 193 17.93 -7.44 14.91
N MET A 194 17.41 -8.56 15.45
CA MET A 194 17.08 -9.74 14.64
C MET A 194 15.94 -9.49 13.67
N CYS A 195 14.96 -8.66 14.02
CA CYS A 195 13.90 -8.28 13.06
C CYS A 195 14.49 -7.55 11.85
N PHE A 196 15.45 -6.66 12.06
CA PHE A 196 16.15 -5.95 10.99
C PHE A 196 16.99 -6.87 10.13
N PHE A 197 17.73 -7.80 10.78
CA PHE A 197 18.54 -8.79 10.08
C PHE A 197 17.68 -9.71 9.20
N ILE A 198 16.60 -10.26 9.74
CA ILE A 198 15.67 -11.13 9.00
C ILE A 198 15.05 -10.37 7.82
N ASN A 199 14.70 -9.10 8.01
CA ASN A 199 14.22 -8.29 6.88
C ASN A 199 15.31 -8.08 5.83
N GLY A 200 16.55 -7.80 6.23
CA GLY A 200 17.69 -7.74 5.30
C GLY A 200 17.80 -9.01 4.45
N VAL A 201 17.71 -10.18 5.09
CA VAL A 201 17.73 -11.47 4.37
C VAL A 201 16.51 -11.65 3.48
N SER A 202 15.32 -11.18 3.89
CA SER A 202 14.09 -11.30 3.11
C SER A 202 14.16 -10.59 1.76
N PHE A 203 14.94 -9.49 1.65
CA PHE A 203 15.17 -8.81 0.37
C PHE A 203 15.88 -9.68 -0.66
N LEU A 204 16.70 -10.64 -0.23
CA LEU A 204 17.36 -11.58 -1.14
C LEU A 204 16.34 -12.40 -1.94
N ALA A 205 15.20 -12.73 -1.36
CA ALA A 205 14.15 -13.49 -2.03
C ALA A 205 13.56 -12.71 -3.22
N VAL A 206 13.32 -11.41 -3.06
CA VAL A 206 12.76 -10.59 -4.15
C VAL A 206 13.84 -10.24 -5.17
N ILE A 207 15.08 -9.95 -4.76
CA ILE A 207 16.20 -9.69 -5.67
C ILE A 207 16.47 -10.93 -6.53
N TRP A 208 16.51 -12.11 -5.93
CA TRP A 208 16.64 -13.38 -6.63
C TRP A 208 15.49 -13.61 -7.62
N SER A 209 14.25 -13.34 -7.20
CA SER A 209 13.08 -13.46 -8.08
C SER A 209 13.19 -12.55 -9.28
N LEU A 210 13.55 -11.27 -9.08
CA LEU A 210 13.73 -10.28 -10.15
C LEU A 210 14.85 -10.71 -11.12
N TRP A 211 15.90 -11.34 -10.59
CA TRP A 211 17.03 -11.81 -11.40
C TRP A 211 16.68 -12.99 -12.30
N GLN A 212 15.77 -13.86 -11.84
CA GLN A 212 15.29 -15.01 -12.63
C GLN A 212 14.24 -14.67 -13.68
N MET A 213 13.70 -13.44 -13.68
CA MET A 213 12.68 -13.04 -14.64
C MET A 213 13.29 -12.80 -16.00
N ASN A 214 12.59 -13.28 -17.03
CA ASN A 214 12.91 -12.97 -18.42
C ASN A 214 11.83 -12.02 -18.96
N ILE A 215 12.16 -10.73 -19.02
CA ILE A 215 11.26 -9.67 -19.50
C ILE A 215 11.94 -9.01 -20.68
N ALA A 216 11.21 -8.87 -21.79
CA ALA A 216 11.72 -8.18 -22.96
C ALA A 216 12.04 -6.70 -22.63
N PRO A 217 13.17 -6.18 -23.13
CA PRO A 217 13.51 -4.78 -22.97
C PRO A 217 12.38 -3.90 -23.54
N ARG A 218 11.95 -2.90 -22.77
CA ARG A 218 10.97 -1.92 -23.23
C ARG A 218 11.69 -0.84 -24.06
N GLU A 219 11.11 -0.44 -25.17
CA GLU A 219 11.53 0.78 -25.86
C GLU A 219 11.22 1.98 -24.98
N ILE A 220 12.28 2.69 -24.59
CA ILE A 220 12.20 3.86 -23.73
C ILE A 220 11.79 5.05 -24.61
N SER A 221 10.57 5.54 -24.46
CA SER A 221 10.10 6.72 -25.17
C SER A 221 10.48 7.98 -24.42
N PHE A 222 11.36 8.78 -25.02
CA PHE A 222 11.77 10.08 -24.48
C PHE A 222 10.72 11.15 -24.85
N SER A 223 9.92 11.57 -23.89
CA SER A 223 9.10 12.77 -24.04
C SER A 223 9.44 13.78 -22.92
N GLU A 224 10.37 14.68 -23.20
CA GLU A 224 10.89 15.65 -22.22
C GLU A 224 9.95 16.81 -21.89
N ALA A 225 9.09 17.21 -22.82
CA ALA A 225 8.48 18.53 -22.79
C ALA A 225 7.14 18.63 -22.03
N ARG A 226 6.61 17.54 -21.48
CA ARG A 226 5.19 17.52 -21.04
C ARG A 226 4.91 17.35 -19.55
N MET A 227 5.89 17.05 -18.70
CA MET A 227 5.59 16.65 -17.33
C MET A 227 5.02 17.79 -16.47
N LEU A 228 5.64 18.94 -16.45
CA LEU A 228 5.12 20.11 -15.70
C LEU A 228 3.78 20.57 -16.26
N ALA A 229 3.60 20.48 -17.60
CA ALA A 229 2.32 20.77 -18.24
C ALA A 229 1.26 19.75 -17.82
N GLN A 230 1.55 18.46 -17.84
CA GLN A 230 0.63 17.39 -17.40
C GLN A 230 0.29 17.50 -15.90
N LEU A 231 1.27 17.85 -15.06
CA LEU A 231 1.02 18.08 -13.63
C LEU A 231 0.09 19.28 -13.43
N ARG A 232 0.32 20.37 -14.17
CA ARG A 232 -0.51 21.57 -14.13
C ARG A 232 -1.92 21.31 -14.67
N GLU A 233 -2.03 20.56 -15.76
CA GLU A 233 -3.34 20.11 -16.30
C GLU A 233 -4.08 19.23 -15.31
N GLY A 234 -3.40 18.25 -14.71
CA GLY A 234 -3.99 17.35 -13.70
C GLY A 234 -4.48 18.13 -12.48
N LEU A 235 -3.69 19.07 -11.96
CA LEU A 235 -4.10 19.95 -10.86
C LEU A 235 -5.27 20.84 -11.27
N ALA A 236 -5.23 21.45 -12.43
CA ALA A 236 -6.32 22.28 -12.95
C ALA A 236 -7.60 21.46 -13.14
N TYR A 237 -7.50 20.21 -13.60
CA TYR A 237 -8.63 19.29 -13.73
C TYR A 237 -9.28 19.00 -12.37
N VAL A 238 -8.47 18.69 -11.35
CA VAL A 238 -8.96 18.45 -9.97
C VAL A 238 -9.68 19.66 -9.42
N TRP A 239 -9.10 20.86 -9.58
CA TRP A 239 -9.72 22.11 -9.10
C TRP A 239 -11.07 22.43 -9.80
N ARG A 240 -11.20 22.07 -11.07
CA ARG A 240 -12.44 22.29 -11.87
C ARG A 240 -13.55 21.29 -11.51
N HIS A 241 -13.17 20.08 -11.05
CA HIS A 241 -14.14 19.01 -10.76
C HIS A 241 -14.34 18.87 -9.25
N ARG A 242 -15.28 19.64 -8.69
CA ARG A 242 -15.56 19.67 -7.23
C ARG A 242 -15.71 18.28 -6.58
N PRO A 243 -16.39 17.27 -7.18
CA PRO A 243 -16.48 15.94 -6.56
C PRO A 243 -15.11 15.28 -6.37
N ILE A 244 -14.23 15.38 -7.38
CA ILE A 244 -12.87 14.82 -7.33
C ILE A 244 -12.02 15.56 -6.29
N PHE A 245 -12.12 16.90 -6.26
CA PHE A 245 -11.44 17.73 -5.26
C PHE A 245 -11.81 17.30 -3.83
N TRP A 246 -13.10 17.22 -3.51
CA TRP A 246 -13.54 16.83 -2.17
C TRP A 246 -13.17 15.38 -1.82
N GLN A 247 -13.16 14.46 -2.78
CA GLN A 247 -12.64 13.10 -2.58
C GLN A 247 -11.15 13.09 -2.25
N MET A 248 -10.34 13.89 -2.94
CA MET A 248 -8.91 14.01 -2.65
C MET A 248 -8.67 14.64 -1.28
N VAL A 249 -9.44 15.68 -0.91
CA VAL A 249 -9.39 16.29 0.43
C VAL A 249 -9.77 15.26 1.50
N LEU A 250 -10.85 14.51 1.29
CA LEU A 250 -11.28 13.47 2.22
C LEU A 250 -10.22 12.37 2.37
N ALA A 251 -9.60 11.96 1.27
CA ALA A 251 -8.50 11.01 1.28
C ALA A 251 -7.27 11.56 2.02
N ALA A 252 -6.90 12.83 1.79
CA ALA A 252 -5.77 13.48 2.45
C ALA A 252 -6.01 13.61 3.97
N VAL A 253 -7.19 14.06 4.39
CA VAL A 253 -7.58 14.16 5.80
C VAL A 253 -7.59 12.79 6.46
N SER A 254 -8.18 11.79 5.81
CA SER A 254 -8.26 10.44 6.37
C SER A 254 -6.90 9.76 6.49
N ASN A 255 -5.99 9.97 5.53
CA ASN A 255 -4.62 9.46 5.64
C ASN A 255 -3.79 10.27 6.65
N GLY A 256 -3.97 11.60 6.70
CA GLY A 256 -3.23 12.48 7.62
C GLY A 256 -3.61 12.29 9.09
N PHE A 257 -4.88 12.07 9.38
CA PHE A 257 -5.36 11.91 10.76
C PHE A 257 -5.77 10.48 11.10
N GLY A 258 -6.40 9.75 10.18
CA GLY A 258 -6.94 8.43 10.46
C GLY A 258 -5.88 7.33 10.64
N TYR A 259 -4.70 7.46 10.04
CA TYR A 259 -3.62 6.47 10.18
C TYR A 259 -2.52 6.88 11.16
N GLN A 260 -2.44 8.14 11.55
CA GLN A 260 -1.36 8.62 12.42
C GLN A 260 -1.42 8.04 13.83
N TYR A 261 -2.58 7.60 14.30
CA TYR A 261 -2.67 6.93 15.60
C TYR A 261 -1.83 5.64 15.67
N LEU A 262 -1.54 5.00 14.52
CA LEU A 262 -0.66 3.82 14.46
C LEU A 262 0.75 4.09 15.00
N VAL A 263 1.24 5.30 14.81
CA VAL A 263 2.55 5.74 15.33
C VAL A 263 2.56 5.74 16.86
N LEU A 264 1.39 5.91 17.50
CA LEU A 264 1.25 5.97 18.95
C LEU A 264 0.97 4.60 19.60
N ILE A 265 0.65 3.55 18.82
CA ILE A 265 0.34 2.23 19.36
C ILE A 265 1.48 1.65 20.23
N PRO A 266 2.78 1.80 19.89
CA PRO A 266 3.87 1.31 20.75
C PRO A 266 3.83 1.92 22.15
N ILE A 267 3.59 3.25 22.25
CA ILE A 267 3.47 3.95 23.53
C ILE A 267 2.25 3.47 24.30
N PHE A 268 1.13 3.30 23.61
CA PHE A 268 -0.09 2.80 24.23
C PHE A 268 0.12 1.39 24.82
N ALA A 269 0.78 0.50 24.07
CA ALA A 269 1.10 -0.84 24.51
C ALA A 269 2.06 -0.85 25.71
N GLN A 270 3.02 0.09 25.76
CA GLN A 270 4.01 0.22 26.81
C GLN A 270 3.43 0.87 28.09
N ASN A 271 2.82 2.07 27.94
CA ASN A 271 2.51 2.96 29.05
C ASN A 271 1.08 2.82 29.58
N VAL A 272 0.13 2.38 28.74
CA VAL A 272 -1.28 2.21 29.12
C VAL A 272 -1.61 0.76 29.44
N LEU A 273 -1.21 -0.14 28.56
CA LEU A 273 -1.50 -1.57 28.73
C LEU A 273 -0.40 -2.33 29.48
N HIS A 274 0.76 -1.72 29.70
CA HIS A 274 1.93 -2.31 30.41
C HIS A 274 2.36 -3.68 29.87
N GLY A 275 2.08 -3.97 28.58
CA GLY A 275 2.28 -5.29 27.97
C GLY A 275 3.49 -5.40 27.04
N GLY A 276 4.26 -4.34 26.88
CA GLY A 276 5.49 -4.32 26.10
C GLY A 276 5.30 -4.62 24.60
N ALA A 277 6.37 -5.09 23.95
CA ALA A 277 6.40 -5.39 22.52
C ALA A 277 5.38 -6.46 22.08
N ARG A 278 5.08 -7.40 22.97
CA ARG A 278 4.09 -8.46 22.69
C ARG A 278 2.69 -7.89 22.47
N TYR A 279 2.25 -6.98 23.34
CA TYR A 279 0.93 -6.33 23.20
C TYR A 279 0.89 -5.42 21.99
N TYR A 280 1.97 -4.71 21.70
CA TYR A 280 2.11 -3.95 20.46
C TYR A 280 1.91 -4.82 19.22
N GLY A 281 2.61 -5.97 19.15
CA GLY A 281 2.46 -6.92 18.04
C GLY A 281 1.02 -7.41 17.89
N PHE A 282 0.34 -7.77 18.98
CA PHE A 282 -1.06 -8.21 18.96
C PHE A 282 -2.02 -7.11 18.49
N LEU A 283 -1.87 -5.88 18.97
CA LEU A 283 -2.72 -4.76 18.57
C LEU A 283 -2.64 -4.51 17.05
N VAL A 284 -1.44 -4.51 16.49
CA VAL A 284 -1.27 -4.26 15.04
C VAL A 284 -1.70 -5.49 14.22
N ALA A 285 -1.46 -6.70 14.70
CA ALA A 285 -1.92 -7.93 14.03
C ALA A 285 -3.45 -8.01 13.93
N ILE A 286 -4.14 -7.75 15.03
CA ILE A 286 -5.62 -7.76 15.08
C ILE A 286 -6.20 -6.65 14.21
N GLN A 287 -5.56 -5.48 14.16
CA GLN A 287 -5.95 -4.42 13.22
C GLN A 287 -5.83 -4.88 11.76
N GLY A 288 -4.73 -5.58 11.42
CA GLY A 288 -4.55 -6.19 10.11
C GLY A 288 -5.64 -7.21 9.78
N LEU A 289 -6.01 -8.08 10.74
CA LEU A 289 -7.12 -9.03 10.61
C LEU A 289 -8.44 -8.30 10.33
N GLY A 290 -8.74 -7.24 11.10
CA GLY A 290 -9.90 -6.38 10.85
C GLY A 290 -9.91 -5.81 9.43
N SER A 291 -8.74 -5.39 8.92
CA SER A 291 -8.60 -4.89 7.54
C SER A 291 -8.97 -5.94 6.49
N VAL A 292 -8.57 -7.19 6.68
CA VAL A 292 -8.93 -8.31 5.79
C VAL A 292 -10.44 -8.58 5.85
N MET A 293 -11.04 -8.58 7.04
CA MET A 293 -12.49 -8.74 7.23
C MET A 293 -13.27 -7.61 6.56
N GLY A 294 -12.80 -6.36 6.68
CA GLY A 294 -13.39 -5.20 6.02
C GLY A 294 -13.37 -5.34 4.49
N ALA A 295 -12.24 -5.75 3.92
CA ALA A 295 -12.13 -6.02 2.49
C ALA A 295 -13.09 -7.13 2.02
N ALA A 296 -13.25 -8.20 2.80
CA ALA A 296 -14.15 -9.31 2.49
C ALA A 296 -15.63 -8.89 2.52
N THR A 297 -16.03 -8.01 3.46
CA THR A 297 -17.40 -7.49 3.51
C THR A 297 -17.74 -6.61 2.32
N LEU A 298 -16.78 -5.80 1.87
CA LEU A 298 -16.95 -4.96 0.68
C LEU A 298 -17.04 -5.78 -0.62
N ALA A 299 -16.28 -6.89 -0.71
CA ALA A 299 -16.32 -7.77 -1.87
C ALA A 299 -17.70 -8.42 -2.09
N ARG A 300 -18.47 -8.60 -1.02
CA ARG A 300 -19.84 -9.19 -1.06
C ARG A 300 -20.93 -8.17 -1.42
N ARG A 301 -20.65 -6.85 -1.35
CA ARG A 301 -21.64 -5.77 -1.58
C ARG A 301 -21.31 -5.04 -2.87
N VAL A 302 -22.03 -5.34 -3.95
CA VAL A 302 -21.73 -4.85 -5.31
C VAL A 302 -22.58 -3.62 -5.70
N THR A 303 -23.66 -3.30 -4.96
CA THR A 303 -24.59 -2.22 -5.31
C THR A 303 -24.07 -0.82 -5.00
N SER A 304 -24.37 0.18 -5.85
CA SER A 304 -23.93 1.57 -5.72
C SER A 304 -24.39 2.24 -4.41
N SER A 305 -25.63 2.00 -3.98
CA SER A 305 -26.14 2.47 -2.68
C SER A 305 -25.41 1.81 -1.50
N GLY A 306 -25.00 0.56 -1.64
CA GLY A 306 -24.21 -0.17 -0.64
C GLY A 306 -22.81 0.40 -0.45
N ILE A 307 -22.19 0.93 -1.52
CA ILE A 307 -20.85 1.53 -1.45
C ILE A 307 -20.84 2.80 -0.60
N ARG A 308 -21.81 3.69 -0.80
CA ARG A 308 -21.94 4.94 -0.02
C ARG A 308 -22.17 4.66 1.47
N ASN A 309 -23.07 3.74 1.79
CA ASN A 309 -23.34 3.37 3.17
C ASN A 309 -22.13 2.72 3.84
N ASN A 310 -21.39 1.87 3.13
CA ASN A 310 -20.15 1.26 3.64
C ASN A 310 -19.07 2.31 3.90
N LEU A 311 -18.96 3.35 3.08
CA LEU A 311 -18.02 4.45 3.30
C LEU A 311 -18.35 5.18 4.61
N ILE A 312 -19.61 5.56 4.80
CA ILE A 312 -20.05 6.29 6.01
C ILE A 312 -19.90 5.42 7.26
N ILE A 313 -20.40 4.18 7.20
CA ILE A 313 -20.32 3.23 8.33
C ILE A 313 -18.85 2.94 8.68
N GLY A 314 -17.99 2.72 7.67
CA GLY A 314 -16.58 2.44 7.88
C GLY A 314 -15.84 3.62 8.52
N LEU A 315 -16.13 4.84 8.07
CA LEU A 315 -15.54 6.06 8.64
C LEU A 315 -16.00 6.26 10.10
N PHE A 316 -17.32 6.15 10.35
CA PHE A 316 -17.89 6.36 11.67
C PHE A 316 -17.43 5.28 12.66
N ALA A 317 -17.44 4.01 12.26
CA ALA A 317 -16.97 2.91 13.09
C ALA A 317 -15.49 3.04 13.46
N SER A 318 -14.64 3.47 12.51
CA SER A 318 -13.23 3.71 12.81
C SER A 318 -13.02 4.92 13.72
N ALA A 319 -13.75 6.01 13.53
CA ALA A 319 -13.63 7.18 14.38
C ALA A 319 -14.04 6.88 15.84
N VAL A 320 -15.19 6.25 16.03
CA VAL A 320 -15.66 5.81 17.35
C VAL A 320 -14.71 4.80 17.96
N GLY A 321 -14.22 3.85 17.15
CA GLY A 321 -13.24 2.85 17.59
C GLY A 321 -11.94 3.49 18.08
N ILE A 322 -11.40 4.50 17.39
CA ILE A 322 -10.19 5.24 17.83
C ILE A 322 -10.43 5.94 19.15
N VAL A 323 -11.58 6.60 19.32
CA VAL A 323 -11.91 7.29 20.58
C VAL A 323 -12.00 6.29 21.73
N ILE A 324 -12.76 5.19 21.58
CA ILE A 324 -12.89 4.17 22.62
C ILE A 324 -11.52 3.51 22.91
N PHE A 325 -10.73 3.23 21.87
CA PHE A 325 -9.37 2.71 22.02
C PHE A 325 -8.51 3.64 22.88
N GLY A 326 -8.57 4.97 22.64
CA GLY A 326 -7.79 5.95 23.38
C GLY A 326 -8.07 5.99 24.88
N PHE A 327 -9.29 5.63 25.30
CA PHE A 327 -9.69 5.57 26.71
C PHE A 327 -9.59 4.15 27.31
N SER A 328 -9.25 3.12 26.52
CA SER A 328 -9.25 1.74 26.96
C SER A 328 -7.95 1.40 27.71
N ALA A 329 -8.04 1.01 28.95
CA ALA A 329 -6.94 0.40 29.73
C ALA A 329 -7.01 -1.14 29.78
N TRP A 330 -7.97 -1.75 29.08
CA TRP A 330 -8.22 -3.19 29.10
C TRP A 330 -7.90 -3.84 27.76
N LEU A 331 -6.94 -4.79 27.73
CA LEU A 331 -6.43 -5.39 26.50
C LEU A 331 -7.51 -5.99 25.59
N PRO A 332 -8.50 -6.80 26.09
CA PRO A 332 -9.52 -7.35 25.19
C PRO A 332 -10.34 -6.29 24.47
N LEU A 333 -10.72 -5.19 25.18
CA LEU A 333 -11.43 -4.06 24.56
C LEU A 333 -10.55 -3.36 23.52
N SER A 334 -9.29 -3.14 23.85
CA SER A 334 -8.31 -2.53 22.93
C SER A 334 -8.13 -3.36 21.65
N LEU A 335 -8.07 -4.70 21.76
CA LEU A 335 -8.00 -5.61 20.63
C LEU A 335 -9.28 -5.55 19.77
N LEU A 336 -10.46 -5.57 20.41
CA LEU A 336 -11.73 -5.46 19.70
C LEU A 336 -11.83 -4.14 18.92
N MET A 337 -11.45 -3.03 19.55
CA MET A 337 -11.44 -1.73 18.89
C MET A 337 -10.45 -1.68 17.72
N GLN A 338 -9.26 -2.25 17.86
CA GLN A 338 -8.28 -2.34 16.76
C GLN A 338 -8.83 -3.14 15.58
N MET A 339 -9.57 -4.21 15.83
CA MET A 339 -10.23 -4.97 14.76
C MET A 339 -11.29 -4.14 14.04
N ILE A 340 -12.14 -3.41 14.78
CA ILE A 340 -13.17 -2.52 14.23
C ILE A 340 -12.54 -1.39 13.43
N ILE A 341 -11.49 -0.76 13.95
CA ILE A 341 -10.75 0.30 13.27
C ILE A 341 -10.16 -0.22 11.95
N GLY A 342 -9.52 -1.39 11.98
CA GLY A 342 -8.95 -2.01 10.79
C GLY A 342 -9.99 -2.28 9.71
N ALA A 343 -11.13 -2.84 10.07
CA ALA A 343 -12.25 -3.10 9.16
C ALA A 343 -12.84 -1.80 8.60
N GLY A 344 -13.09 -0.80 9.47
CA GLY A 344 -13.69 0.47 9.11
C GLY A 344 -12.81 1.29 8.15
N LEU A 345 -11.52 1.45 8.45
CA LEU A 345 -10.58 2.17 7.59
C LEU A 345 -10.40 1.51 6.22
N THR A 346 -10.43 0.17 6.16
CA THR A 346 -10.31 -0.55 4.88
C THR A 346 -11.57 -0.38 4.05
N ASN A 347 -12.76 -0.50 4.64
CA ASN A 347 -14.03 -0.25 3.98
C ASN A 347 -14.12 1.18 3.45
N PHE A 348 -13.72 2.17 4.25
CA PHE A 348 -13.67 3.56 3.85
C PHE A 348 -12.77 3.77 2.62
N ARG A 349 -11.51 3.31 2.67
CA ARG A 349 -10.55 3.49 1.56
C ARG A 349 -11.03 2.84 0.27
N ALA A 350 -11.44 1.60 0.34
CA ALA A 350 -11.86 0.85 -0.84
C ALA A 350 -13.17 1.40 -1.44
N SER A 351 -14.09 1.90 -0.61
CA SER A 351 -15.30 2.57 -1.07
C SER A 351 -15.00 3.93 -1.69
N ASN A 352 -14.07 4.69 -1.12
CA ASN A 352 -13.63 5.97 -1.66
C ASN A 352 -12.99 5.82 -3.05
N THR A 353 -12.11 4.82 -3.23
CA THR A 353 -11.48 4.53 -4.53
C THR A 353 -12.51 4.10 -5.58
N ARG A 354 -13.53 3.30 -5.21
CA ARG A 354 -14.58 2.89 -6.13
C ARG A 354 -15.47 4.06 -6.55
N SER A 355 -15.80 4.96 -5.62
CA SER A 355 -16.62 6.14 -5.93
C SER A 355 -15.89 7.11 -6.86
N SER A 356 -14.55 7.26 -6.75
CA SER A 356 -13.76 8.08 -7.66
C SER A 356 -13.75 7.51 -9.09
N ASN A 357 -13.65 6.20 -9.23
CA ASN A 357 -13.69 5.54 -10.54
C ASN A 357 -15.08 5.66 -11.19
N CYS A 358 -16.17 5.62 -10.41
CA CYS A 358 -17.51 5.83 -10.92
C CYS A 358 -17.79 7.27 -11.36
N SER A 359 -17.21 8.27 -10.72
CA SER A 359 -17.38 9.67 -11.09
C SER A 359 -16.60 10.07 -12.36
N SER A 360 -15.59 9.31 -12.74
CA SER A 360 -14.77 9.55 -13.93
C SER A 360 -15.26 8.83 -15.19
N THR A 361 -16.16 7.85 -15.06
CA THR A 361 -16.77 7.12 -16.20
C THR A 361 -18.27 7.35 -16.22
N THR A 362 -18.78 7.87 -17.32
CA THR A 362 -20.22 8.11 -17.61
C THR A 362 -21.08 6.83 -17.55
N THR A 363 -20.49 5.68 -17.33
CA THR A 363 -21.13 4.35 -17.36
C THR A 363 -21.81 3.94 -16.03
N CYS A 364 -21.63 4.70 -14.93
CA CYS A 364 -22.26 4.35 -13.65
C CYS A 364 -23.66 4.97 -13.42
N ALA A 365 -24.20 5.70 -14.39
CA ALA A 365 -25.53 6.33 -14.26
C ALA A 365 -26.71 5.37 -14.56
N ALA A 366 -26.45 4.11 -14.95
CA ALA A 366 -27.45 3.15 -15.41
C ALA A 366 -27.42 1.78 -14.65
N ALA A 367 -26.89 1.74 -13.40
CA ALA A 367 -26.96 0.51 -12.60
C ALA A 367 -27.58 0.75 -11.22
#